data_31d5817056c170dddf9847fc988b1446
#
_entry.id   31d5817056c170dddf9847fc988b1446
#
_cell.length_a   1.000
_cell.length_b   1.000
_cell.length_c   1.000
_cell.angle_alpha   90.00
_cell.angle_beta   90.00
_cell.angle_gamma   90.00
#
_symmetry.space_group_name_H-M   'P 1'
#
loop_
_entity.id
_entity.type
_entity.pdbx_description
1 polymer ?
#
loop_
_entity_poly.entity_id
_entity_poly.type
_entity_poly.pdbx_seq_one_letter_code
_entity_poly.pdbx_strand_id
1 'polypeptide(L)'
;MHASKTIMRLACVAAILAGSCYSSGMSRMYAQQAGAAPSSEEEFLDAIKKGNSARVSELRKQNPDLIKARTKKGTTPVMLAMFSRHQEIAELLAEGIETNIFEATALGRIERVRELLKQDPTLVKAFSPEGFTALHGNLNHTDVVQLLIDKGADINAVSNNAFLATPLQSALAMGWTDAARLLIARNANVNCRGEGGGTPLHEAAGNGQIELAKLLLDHGANLNARDDNGKTPLRIALEYKQTEMAKFLRDRKAIQ
;
A
#
# COMPACT_ATOMS: atom_id res chain seq x y z
N MET A 1 -20.51 15.56 -11.66
CA MET A 1 -20.55 14.16 -11.24
C MET A 1 -19.24 13.37 -11.50
N HIS A 2 -18.08 14.01 -11.55
CA HIS A 2 -16.77 13.34 -11.82
C HIS A 2 -15.75 13.45 -10.66
N ALA A 3 -16.02 14.23 -9.62
CA ALA A 3 -15.15 14.36 -8.44
C ALA A 3 -15.04 13.10 -7.57
N SER A 4 -16.01 12.18 -7.75
CA SER A 4 -16.10 10.94 -6.94
C SER A 4 -15.05 9.87 -7.33
N LYS A 5 -14.52 9.90 -8.56
CA LYS A 5 -13.66 8.81 -9.05
C LYS A 5 -12.21 8.87 -8.57
N THR A 6 -11.70 10.06 -8.27
CA THR A 6 -10.29 10.21 -7.84
C THR A 6 -10.14 10.05 -6.32
N ILE A 7 -11.12 10.51 -5.51
CA ILE A 7 -11.21 10.14 -4.08
C ILE A 7 -11.36 8.61 -3.94
N MET A 8 -12.13 8.00 -4.83
CA MET A 8 -12.24 6.55 -4.93
C MET A 8 -10.91 5.89 -5.33
N ARG A 9 -10.02 6.59 -6.04
CA ARG A 9 -8.72 6.07 -6.50
C ARG A 9 -7.62 6.17 -5.43
N LEU A 10 -7.55 7.27 -4.67
CA LEU A 10 -6.71 7.37 -3.46
C LEU A 10 -7.18 6.43 -2.34
N ALA A 11 -8.50 6.26 -2.20
CA ALA A 11 -9.08 5.19 -1.40
C ALA A 11 -8.81 3.80 -1.98
N CYS A 12 -8.50 3.68 -3.28
CA CYS A 12 -8.21 2.38 -3.92
C CYS A 12 -6.81 1.85 -3.63
N VAL A 13 -5.76 2.65 -3.41
CA VAL A 13 -4.50 2.13 -2.87
C VAL A 13 -4.75 1.63 -1.44
N ALA A 14 -5.51 2.36 -0.62
CA ALA A 14 -5.97 1.89 0.67
C ALA A 14 -7.01 0.75 0.56
N ALA A 15 -7.88 0.74 -0.46
CA ALA A 15 -8.96 -0.24 -0.62
C ALA A 15 -8.52 -1.53 -1.32
N ILE A 16 -7.43 -1.55 -2.08
CA ILE A 16 -6.84 -2.79 -2.60
C ILE A 16 -5.88 -3.38 -1.59
N LEU A 17 -5.19 -2.54 -0.84
CA LEU A 17 -4.58 -2.98 0.40
C LEU A 17 -5.66 -3.52 1.37
N ALA A 18 -6.85 -2.94 1.41
CA ALA A 18 -7.93 -3.37 2.29
C ALA A 18 -8.87 -4.46 1.70
N GLY A 19 -8.69 -4.86 0.43
CA GLY A 19 -9.54 -5.92 -0.16
C GLY A 19 -11.04 -5.63 -0.09
N SER A 20 -11.45 -4.36 -0.04
CA SER A 20 -12.86 -4.02 0.13
C SER A 20 -13.45 -3.31 -1.08
N CYS A 21 -14.57 -3.82 -1.44
CA CYS A 21 -15.66 -3.28 -2.24
C CYS A 21 -15.60 -3.46 -3.75
N TYR A 22 -16.08 -4.60 -4.21
CA TYR A 22 -17.15 -4.66 -5.21
C TYR A 22 -17.75 -6.07 -5.40
N SER A 23 -17.48 -7.02 -4.51
CA SER A 23 -18.03 -8.37 -4.66
C SER A 23 -18.98 -8.84 -3.53
N SER A 24 -19.15 -8.07 -2.45
CA SER A 24 -19.95 -8.54 -1.32
C SER A 24 -21.45 -8.67 -1.61
N GLY A 25 -21.99 -7.89 -2.55
CA GLY A 25 -23.39 -8.02 -2.95
C GLY A 25 -23.65 -9.21 -3.88
N MET A 26 -22.80 -9.40 -4.88
CA MET A 26 -22.97 -10.51 -5.83
C MET A 26 -22.60 -11.87 -5.23
N SER A 27 -21.53 -11.95 -4.44
CA SER A 27 -21.17 -13.20 -3.76
C SER A 27 -22.22 -13.64 -2.74
N ARG A 28 -22.91 -12.71 -2.07
CA ARG A 28 -24.04 -13.02 -1.20
C ARG A 28 -25.27 -13.52 -2.00
N MET A 29 -25.55 -12.94 -3.16
CA MET A 29 -26.65 -13.42 -4.01
C MET A 29 -26.37 -14.82 -4.56
N TYR A 30 -25.14 -15.12 -4.99
CA TYR A 30 -24.77 -16.45 -5.46
C TYR A 30 -24.68 -17.48 -4.33
N ALA A 31 -24.20 -17.11 -3.15
CA ALA A 31 -24.18 -18.00 -1.98
C ALA A 31 -25.58 -18.32 -1.44
N GLN A 32 -26.51 -17.36 -1.50
CA GLN A 32 -27.91 -17.60 -1.15
C GLN A 32 -28.62 -18.53 -2.14
N GLN A 33 -28.19 -18.58 -3.41
CA GLN A 33 -28.73 -19.53 -4.40
C GLN A 33 -28.15 -20.95 -4.27
N ALA A 34 -26.98 -21.11 -3.63
CA ALA A 34 -26.30 -22.40 -3.52
C ALA A 34 -26.53 -23.16 -2.20
N GLY A 35 -27.11 -22.54 -1.18
CA GLY A 35 -27.44 -23.20 0.10
C GLY A 35 -26.26 -23.80 0.88
N ALA A 36 -25.02 -23.54 0.47
CA ALA A 36 -23.82 -24.03 1.15
C ALA A 36 -23.35 -23.00 2.19
N ALA A 37 -23.12 -23.44 3.43
CA ALA A 37 -22.44 -22.64 4.42
C ALA A 37 -21.02 -22.28 3.91
N PRO A 38 -20.50 -21.07 4.20
CA PRO A 38 -19.15 -20.69 3.80
C PRO A 38 -18.15 -21.71 4.36
N SER A 39 -17.13 -22.04 3.58
CA SER A 39 -16.07 -22.92 4.06
C SER A 39 -15.37 -22.29 5.27
N SER A 40 -14.75 -23.12 6.13
CA SER A 40 -13.99 -22.62 7.29
C SER A 40 -12.88 -21.65 6.88
N GLU A 41 -12.30 -21.80 5.70
CA GLU A 41 -11.31 -20.88 5.15
C GLU A 41 -11.94 -19.54 4.74
N GLU A 42 -13.10 -19.56 4.07
CA GLU A 42 -13.80 -18.32 3.68
C GLU A 42 -14.25 -17.52 4.90
N GLU A 43 -14.76 -18.23 5.93
CA GLU A 43 -15.15 -17.60 7.19
C GLU A 43 -13.94 -16.98 7.91
N PHE A 44 -12.81 -17.70 7.95
CA PHE A 44 -11.58 -17.21 8.55
C PHE A 44 -11.06 -15.95 7.85
N LEU A 45 -10.97 -15.96 6.52
CA LEU A 45 -10.54 -14.82 5.75
C LEU A 45 -11.51 -13.63 5.86
N ASP A 46 -12.82 -13.89 5.98
CA ASP A 46 -13.83 -12.85 6.21
C ASP A 46 -13.71 -12.23 7.61
N ALA A 47 -13.49 -13.07 8.64
CA ALA A 47 -13.24 -12.60 10.01
C ALA A 47 -12.01 -11.68 10.09
N ILE A 48 -10.92 -12.02 9.36
CA ILE A 48 -9.72 -11.17 9.26
C ILE A 48 -10.07 -9.81 8.62
N LYS A 49 -10.76 -9.81 7.48
CA LYS A 49 -11.17 -8.58 6.79
C LYS A 49 -12.02 -7.66 7.66
N LYS A 50 -12.89 -8.25 8.47
CA LYS A 50 -13.78 -7.52 9.38
C LYS A 50 -13.13 -7.07 10.68
N GLY A 51 -11.88 -7.46 10.94
CA GLY A 51 -11.19 -7.12 12.18
C GLY A 51 -11.70 -7.88 13.40
N ASN A 52 -12.35 -9.02 13.23
CA ASN A 52 -12.89 -9.80 14.32
C ASN A 52 -11.81 -10.72 14.92
N SER A 53 -10.96 -10.15 15.78
CA SER A 53 -9.84 -10.85 16.40
C SER A 53 -10.25 -12.05 17.25
N ALA A 54 -11.39 -11.97 17.94
CA ALA A 54 -11.93 -13.08 18.74
C ALA A 54 -12.29 -14.27 17.84
N ARG A 55 -13.00 -14.03 16.72
CA ARG A 55 -13.37 -15.08 15.79
C ARG A 55 -12.16 -15.68 15.06
N VAL A 56 -11.19 -14.84 14.67
CA VAL A 56 -9.92 -15.28 14.09
C VAL A 56 -9.19 -16.22 15.05
N SER A 57 -9.08 -15.86 16.32
CA SER A 57 -8.44 -16.68 17.36
C SER A 57 -9.16 -17.99 17.59
N GLU A 58 -10.50 -17.96 17.65
CA GLU A 58 -11.34 -19.15 17.84
C GLU A 58 -11.15 -20.13 16.67
N LEU A 59 -11.29 -19.66 15.43
CA LEU A 59 -11.16 -20.48 14.23
C LEU A 59 -9.74 -21.08 14.12
N ARG A 60 -8.69 -20.30 14.43
CA ARG A 60 -7.31 -20.78 14.43
C ARG A 60 -7.07 -21.86 15.48
N LYS A 61 -7.69 -21.76 16.67
CA LYS A 61 -7.63 -22.81 17.71
C LYS A 61 -8.32 -24.10 17.27
N GLN A 62 -9.45 -23.99 16.59
CA GLN A 62 -10.19 -25.14 16.07
C GLN A 62 -9.46 -25.83 14.91
N ASN A 63 -8.85 -25.04 14.02
CA ASN A 63 -8.10 -25.52 12.88
C ASN A 63 -6.84 -24.66 12.65
N PRO A 64 -5.66 -25.09 13.18
CA PRO A 64 -4.40 -24.38 13.00
C PRO A 64 -3.97 -24.24 11.54
N ASP A 65 -4.39 -25.13 10.64
CA ASP A 65 -4.03 -25.08 9.23
C ASP A 65 -4.68 -23.93 8.46
N LEU A 66 -5.65 -23.23 9.05
CA LEU A 66 -6.23 -22.01 8.48
C LEU A 66 -5.21 -20.90 8.23
N ILE A 67 -4.06 -20.93 8.91
CA ILE A 67 -2.94 -20.02 8.62
C ILE A 67 -2.37 -20.21 7.21
N LYS A 68 -2.58 -21.38 6.60
CA LYS A 68 -2.18 -21.69 5.22
C LYS A 68 -3.20 -21.24 4.18
N ALA A 69 -4.40 -20.82 4.61
CA ALA A 69 -5.44 -20.31 3.72
C ALA A 69 -4.90 -19.17 2.84
N ARG A 70 -5.46 -19.06 1.65
CA ARG A 70 -5.08 -17.98 0.71
C ARG A 70 -6.35 -17.36 0.12
N THR A 71 -6.30 -16.06 -0.08
CA THR A 71 -7.32 -15.41 -0.91
C THR A 71 -7.23 -15.91 -2.36
N LYS A 72 -8.23 -15.61 -3.18
CA LYS A 72 -8.21 -15.93 -4.63
C LYS A 72 -6.99 -15.34 -5.36
N LYS A 73 -6.36 -14.29 -4.81
CA LYS A 73 -5.14 -13.67 -5.34
C LYS A 73 -3.85 -14.26 -4.74
N GLY A 74 -3.93 -15.26 -3.85
CA GLY A 74 -2.78 -15.83 -3.18
C GLY A 74 -2.32 -15.11 -1.90
N THR A 75 -3.01 -14.03 -1.49
CA THR A 75 -2.68 -13.26 -0.27
C THR A 75 -2.74 -14.13 0.97
N THR A 76 -1.73 -14.05 1.82
CA THR A 76 -1.68 -14.77 3.09
C THR A 76 -2.60 -14.12 4.14
N PRO A 77 -3.02 -14.85 5.21
CA PRO A 77 -3.80 -14.29 6.30
C PRO A 77 -3.13 -13.09 6.98
N VAL A 78 -1.81 -13.14 7.19
CA VAL A 78 -1.04 -12.04 7.78
C VAL A 78 -1.10 -10.80 6.87
N MET A 79 -0.80 -10.96 5.59
CA MET A 79 -0.87 -9.84 4.65
C MET A 79 -2.29 -9.31 4.46
N LEU A 80 -3.30 -10.20 4.49
CA LEU A 80 -4.70 -9.80 4.43
C LEU A 80 -5.08 -8.91 5.63
N ALA A 81 -4.63 -9.26 6.84
CA ALA A 81 -4.83 -8.44 8.04
C ALA A 81 -4.14 -7.07 7.90
N MET A 82 -2.90 -7.04 7.41
CA MET A 82 -2.16 -5.79 7.17
C MET A 82 -2.88 -4.90 6.15
N PHE A 83 -3.33 -5.45 5.02
CA PHE A 83 -4.09 -4.72 4.01
C PHE A 83 -5.45 -4.23 4.52
N SER A 84 -6.06 -4.95 5.44
CA SER A 84 -7.31 -4.56 6.10
C SER A 84 -7.10 -3.59 7.28
N ARG A 85 -5.84 -3.15 7.53
CA ARG A 85 -5.45 -2.26 8.64
C ARG A 85 -5.71 -2.84 10.04
N HIS A 86 -5.66 -4.15 10.17
CA HIS A 86 -5.81 -4.86 11.43
C HIS A 86 -4.46 -5.41 11.89
N GLN A 87 -3.56 -4.49 12.29
CA GLN A 87 -2.20 -4.83 12.68
C GLN A 87 -2.16 -5.84 13.83
N GLU A 88 -3.02 -5.69 14.84
CA GLU A 88 -3.10 -6.63 15.97
C GLU A 88 -3.42 -8.06 15.52
N ILE A 89 -4.30 -8.21 14.52
CA ILE A 89 -4.61 -9.52 13.94
C ILE A 89 -3.42 -10.05 13.15
N ALA A 90 -2.70 -9.20 12.41
CA ALA A 90 -1.51 -9.62 11.68
C ALA A 90 -0.42 -10.13 12.62
N GLU A 91 -0.17 -9.44 13.73
CA GLU A 91 0.76 -9.88 14.78
C GLU A 91 0.33 -11.22 15.39
N LEU A 92 -0.95 -11.33 15.79
CA LEU A 92 -1.53 -12.56 16.32
C LEU A 92 -1.35 -13.74 15.35
N LEU A 93 -1.59 -13.52 14.06
CA LEU A 93 -1.45 -14.55 13.03
C LEU A 93 0.00 -14.93 12.76
N ALA A 94 0.92 -13.99 12.94
CA ALA A 94 2.34 -14.20 12.73
C ALA A 94 3.07 -14.82 13.93
N GLU A 95 2.37 -15.01 15.06
CA GLU A 95 2.90 -15.74 16.20
C GLU A 95 3.08 -17.24 15.90
N GLY A 96 4.29 -17.74 16.17
CA GLY A 96 4.61 -19.15 16.01
C GLY A 96 4.72 -19.65 14.57
N ILE A 97 4.75 -18.75 13.58
CA ILE A 97 5.00 -19.11 12.18
C ILE A 97 6.26 -18.44 11.64
N GLU A 98 6.85 -19.06 10.64
CA GLU A 98 7.89 -18.41 9.84
C GLU A 98 7.27 -17.47 8.83
N THR A 99 7.51 -16.16 9.01
CA THR A 99 7.05 -15.13 8.07
C THR A 99 7.93 -15.09 6.82
N ASN A 100 7.32 -14.87 5.66
CA ASN A 100 8.03 -14.58 4.41
C ASN A 100 8.54 -13.14 4.39
N ILE A 101 9.26 -12.75 3.32
CA ILE A 101 9.88 -11.41 3.21
C ILE A 101 8.85 -10.28 3.26
N PHE A 102 7.66 -10.45 2.67
CA PHE A 102 6.62 -9.43 2.62
C PHE A 102 5.96 -9.26 4.00
N GLU A 103 5.67 -10.37 4.67
CA GLU A 103 5.11 -10.39 6.02
C GLU A 103 6.11 -9.81 7.04
N ALA A 104 7.37 -10.25 6.97
CA ALA A 104 8.42 -9.77 7.86
C ALA A 104 8.62 -8.25 7.70
N THR A 105 8.61 -7.74 6.47
CA THR A 105 8.71 -6.30 6.18
C THR A 105 7.48 -5.55 6.70
N ALA A 106 6.27 -6.06 6.43
CA ALA A 106 5.02 -5.42 6.84
C ALA A 106 4.89 -5.33 8.37
N LEU A 107 5.45 -6.29 9.10
CA LEU A 107 5.46 -6.35 10.56
C LEU A 107 6.68 -5.69 11.21
N GLY A 108 7.61 -5.14 10.42
CA GLY A 108 8.83 -4.51 10.95
C GLY A 108 9.83 -5.48 11.58
N ARG A 109 9.77 -6.77 11.23
CA ARG A 109 10.66 -7.81 11.80
C ARG A 109 12.03 -7.78 11.14
N ILE A 110 12.83 -6.77 11.45
CA ILE A 110 14.10 -6.48 10.78
C ILE A 110 15.07 -7.66 10.78
N GLU A 111 15.20 -8.39 11.89
CA GLU A 111 16.10 -9.54 11.97
C GLU A 111 15.64 -10.68 11.06
N ARG A 112 14.32 -10.91 10.98
CA ARG A 112 13.77 -11.89 10.06
C ARG A 112 14.00 -11.52 8.59
N VAL A 113 13.86 -10.23 8.24
CA VAL A 113 14.21 -9.72 6.90
C VAL A 113 15.69 -9.95 6.60
N ARG A 114 16.57 -9.70 7.58
CA ARG A 114 18.02 -9.92 7.46
C ARG A 114 18.36 -11.40 7.21
N GLU A 115 17.74 -12.30 7.97
CA GLU A 115 17.90 -13.75 7.82
C GLU A 115 17.47 -14.23 6.43
N LEU A 116 16.26 -13.83 6.00
CA LEU A 116 15.72 -14.22 4.70
C LEU A 116 16.59 -13.75 3.54
N LEU A 117 17.07 -12.48 3.60
CA LEU A 117 17.96 -11.94 2.57
C LEU A 117 19.38 -12.53 2.62
N LYS A 118 19.80 -13.10 3.77
CA LYS A 118 21.05 -13.85 3.86
C LYS A 118 20.91 -15.25 3.22
N GLN A 119 19.75 -15.89 3.37
CA GLN A 119 19.46 -17.20 2.78
C GLN A 119 19.23 -17.10 1.27
N ASP A 120 18.45 -16.11 0.84
CA ASP A 120 18.14 -15.85 -0.56
C ASP A 120 18.16 -14.34 -0.85
N PRO A 121 19.27 -13.80 -1.34
CA PRO A 121 19.38 -12.38 -1.71
C PRO A 121 18.41 -11.94 -2.81
N THR A 122 17.88 -12.86 -3.61
CA THR A 122 16.97 -12.51 -4.72
C THR A 122 15.60 -12.05 -4.22
N LEU A 123 15.23 -12.39 -2.98
CA LEU A 123 13.98 -11.96 -2.34
C LEU A 123 13.84 -10.44 -2.25
N VAL A 124 14.95 -9.70 -2.26
CA VAL A 124 14.91 -8.22 -2.24
C VAL A 124 14.23 -7.63 -3.47
N LYS A 125 14.20 -8.36 -4.59
CA LYS A 125 13.55 -7.96 -5.86
C LYS A 125 12.28 -8.75 -6.16
N ALA A 126 11.91 -9.69 -5.29
CA ALA A 126 10.73 -10.54 -5.49
C ALA A 126 9.42 -9.72 -5.43
N PHE A 127 8.43 -10.15 -6.20
CA PHE A 127 7.07 -9.62 -6.14
C PHE A 127 6.16 -10.54 -5.35
N SER A 128 5.31 -9.95 -4.53
CA SER A 128 4.22 -10.65 -3.85
C SER A 128 3.11 -11.05 -4.84
N PRO A 129 2.19 -11.94 -4.44
CA PRO A 129 1.02 -12.29 -5.26
C PRO A 129 0.17 -11.07 -5.68
N GLU A 130 0.21 -9.98 -4.91
CA GLU A 130 -0.47 -8.72 -5.21
C GLU A 130 0.33 -7.81 -6.16
N GLY A 131 1.54 -8.22 -6.56
CA GLY A 131 2.40 -7.48 -7.47
C GLY A 131 3.23 -6.37 -6.82
N PHE A 132 3.50 -6.43 -5.52
CA PHE A 132 4.34 -5.48 -4.80
C PHE A 132 5.69 -6.10 -4.42
N THR A 133 6.77 -5.34 -4.48
CA THR A 133 8.03 -5.74 -3.84
C THR A 133 7.96 -5.47 -2.33
N ALA A 134 8.90 -6.04 -1.57
CA ALA A 134 9.00 -5.76 -0.13
C ALA A 134 9.10 -4.25 0.16
N LEU A 135 9.75 -3.49 -0.72
CA LEU A 135 9.91 -2.03 -0.58
C LEU A 135 8.61 -1.23 -0.88
N HIS A 136 7.54 -1.85 -1.38
CA HIS A 136 6.21 -1.23 -1.49
C HIS A 136 5.33 -1.46 -0.25
N GLY A 137 5.77 -2.32 0.68
CA GLY A 137 4.99 -2.78 1.82
C GLY A 137 4.72 -1.72 2.88
N ASN A 138 4.58 -2.13 4.13
CA ASN A 138 4.39 -1.19 5.25
C ASN A 138 5.69 -0.43 5.54
N LEU A 139 5.80 0.76 5.01
CA LEU A 139 7.00 1.61 5.11
C LEU A 139 7.10 2.41 6.42
N ASN A 140 6.23 2.16 7.42
CA ASN A 140 6.36 2.78 8.74
C ASN A 140 7.64 2.36 9.47
N HIS A 141 8.20 1.21 9.10
CA HIS A 141 9.45 0.67 9.66
C HIS A 141 10.63 1.15 8.83
N THR A 142 11.09 2.38 9.06
CA THR A 142 12.15 3.02 8.25
C THR A 142 13.49 2.31 8.34
N ASP A 143 13.77 1.60 9.42
CA ASP A 143 14.93 0.73 9.60
C ASP A 143 14.90 -0.48 8.64
N VAL A 144 13.72 -1.08 8.45
CA VAL A 144 13.53 -2.16 7.44
C VAL A 144 13.64 -1.60 6.03
N VAL A 145 13.07 -0.42 5.77
CA VAL A 145 13.19 0.27 4.46
C VAL A 145 14.65 0.52 4.14
N GLN A 146 15.42 1.03 5.11
CA GLN A 146 16.86 1.25 4.99
C GLN A 146 17.60 -0.03 4.68
N LEU A 147 17.32 -1.12 5.43
CA LEU A 147 17.93 -2.42 5.21
C LEU A 147 17.65 -2.94 3.79
N LEU A 148 16.41 -2.85 3.31
CA LEU A 148 16.06 -3.30 1.96
C LEU A 148 16.83 -2.54 0.88
N ILE A 149 16.94 -1.20 1.01
CA ILE A 149 17.69 -0.35 0.10
C ILE A 149 19.19 -0.76 0.12
N ASP A 150 19.78 -0.92 1.30
CA ASP A 150 21.19 -1.30 1.47
C ASP A 150 21.47 -2.72 0.93
N LYS A 151 20.46 -3.58 0.87
CA LYS A 151 20.52 -4.92 0.26
C LYS A 151 20.21 -4.94 -1.23
N GLY A 152 20.03 -3.77 -1.87
CA GLY A 152 19.88 -3.63 -3.31
C GLY A 152 18.43 -3.75 -3.79
N ALA A 153 17.45 -3.43 -2.94
CA ALA A 153 16.09 -3.22 -3.41
C ALA A 153 16.08 -2.11 -4.46
N ASP A 154 15.33 -2.33 -5.53
CA ASP A 154 15.13 -1.28 -6.52
C ASP A 154 14.19 -0.21 -5.94
N ILE A 155 14.78 0.95 -5.63
CA ILE A 155 14.06 2.09 -5.02
C ILE A 155 12.97 2.66 -5.95
N ASN A 156 13.09 2.39 -7.25
CA ASN A 156 12.17 2.83 -8.29
C ASN A 156 11.35 1.68 -8.88
N ALA A 157 11.35 0.52 -8.23
CA ALA A 157 10.57 -0.62 -8.69
C ALA A 157 9.12 -0.19 -8.92
N VAL A 158 8.57 -0.55 -10.08
CA VAL A 158 7.15 -0.33 -10.40
C VAL A 158 6.37 -1.57 -10.01
N SER A 159 5.29 -1.41 -9.25
CA SER A 159 4.45 -2.53 -8.86
C SER A 159 3.87 -3.24 -10.09
N ASN A 160 3.85 -4.57 -10.04
CA ASN A 160 3.31 -5.41 -11.12
C ASN A 160 1.80 -5.65 -10.93
N ASN A 161 1.05 -4.55 -10.85
CA ASN A 161 -0.41 -4.53 -10.73
C ASN A 161 -0.97 -3.28 -11.40
N ALA A 162 -2.30 -3.09 -11.34
CA ALA A 162 -2.97 -1.99 -12.01
C ALA A 162 -2.57 -0.58 -11.55
N PHE A 163 -1.91 -0.44 -10.39
CA PHE A 163 -1.51 0.87 -9.85
C PHE A 163 -0.25 1.42 -10.49
N LEU A 164 0.65 0.53 -10.95
CA LEU A 164 1.95 0.92 -11.49
C LEU A 164 2.71 1.87 -10.55
N ALA A 165 2.51 1.69 -9.24
CA ALA A 165 3.05 2.57 -8.22
C ALA A 165 4.53 2.25 -7.92
N THR A 166 5.31 3.26 -7.59
CA THR A 166 6.64 3.12 -7.00
C THR A 166 6.57 3.13 -5.47
N PRO A 167 7.63 2.69 -4.75
CA PRO A 167 7.68 2.79 -3.28
C PRO A 167 7.42 4.22 -2.78
N LEU A 168 7.95 5.24 -3.47
CA LEU A 168 7.71 6.64 -3.11
C LEU A 168 6.22 7.02 -3.24
N GLN A 169 5.56 6.62 -4.32
CA GLN A 169 4.12 6.86 -4.49
C GLN A 169 3.30 6.12 -3.42
N SER A 170 3.67 4.88 -3.10
CA SER A 170 3.05 4.14 -2.00
C SER A 170 3.19 4.87 -0.66
N ALA A 171 4.39 5.38 -0.35
CA ALA A 171 4.65 6.13 0.87
C ALA A 171 3.80 7.40 0.97
N LEU A 172 3.69 8.17 -0.13
CA LEU A 172 2.89 9.39 -0.18
C LEU A 172 1.39 9.11 -0.05
N ALA A 173 0.88 8.11 -0.78
CA ALA A 173 -0.53 7.73 -0.75
C ALA A 173 -0.98 7.26 0.66
N MET A 174 -0.09 6.59 1.39
CA MET A 174 -0.35 6.07 2.73
C MET A 174 0.01 7.06 3.85
N GLY A 175 0.62 8.20 3.53
CA GLY A 175 1.05 9.20 4.51
C GLY A 175 2.28 8.79 5.33
N TRP A 176 3.10 7.86 4.84
CA TRP A 176 4.34 7.43 5.50
C TRP A 176 5.46 8.45 5.26
N THR A 177 5.39 9.56 5.99
CA THR A 177 6.23 10.74 5.78
C THR A 177 7.72 10.44 5.91
N ASP A 178 8.12 9.69 6.94
CA ASP A 178 9.53 9.40 7.19
C ASP A 178 10.12 8.48 6.12
N ALA A 179 9.33 7.49 5.66
CA ALA A 179 9.73 6.66 4.55
C ALA A 179 9.84 7.45 3.23
N ALA A 180 8.89 8.35 2.95
CA ALA A 180 8.96 9.21 1.79
C ALA A 180 10.22 10.08 1.81
N ARG A 181 10.55 10.68 2.97
CA ARG A 181 11.80 11.45 3.16
C ARG A 181 13.03 10.58 2.92
N LEU A 182 13.07 9.38 3.47
CA LEU A 182 14.18 8.43 3.28
C LEU A 182 14.34 8.05 1.81
N LEU A 183 13.25 7.70 1.13
CA LEU A 183 13.27 7.33 -0.29
C LEU A 183 13.76 8.49 -1.17
N ILE A 184 13.30 9.71 -0.94
CA ILE A 184 13.77 10.92 -1.65
C ILE A 184 15.26 11.15 -1.39
N ALA A 185 15.70 11.08 -0.12
CA ALA A 185 17.11 11.22 0.25
C ALA A 185 18.02 10.14 -0.37
N ARG A 186 17.44 8.98 -0.75
CA ARG A 186 18.13 7.90 -1.48
C ARG A 186 17.92 7.95 -2.99
N ASN A 187 17.57 9.12 -3.53
CA ASN A 187 17.40 9.40 -4.96
C ASN A 187 16.26 8.61 -5.62
N ALA A 188 15.15 8.36 -4.90
CA ALA A 188 13.93 7.90 -5.55
C ALA A 188 13.49 8.90 -6.64
N ASN A 189 13.01 8.38 -7.76
CA ASN A 189 12.54 9.23 -8.87
C ASN A 189 11.29 10.02 -8.45
N VAL A 190 11.45 11.32 -8.22
CA VAL A 190 10.38 12.24 -7.82
C VAL A 190 9.43 12.63 -8.97
N ASN A 191 9.73 12.20 -10.21
CA ASN A 191 8.92 12.45 -11.41
C ASN A 191 8.34 11.17 -12.01
N CYS A 192 8.37 10.04 -11.28
CA CYS A 192 7.74 8.81 -11.73
C CYS A 192 6.24 9.02 -11.96
N ARG A 193 5.66 8.24 -12.88
CA ARG A 193 4.23 8.32 -13.23
C ARG A 193 3.58 6.99 -12.86
N GLY A 194 2.53 7.05 -12.05
CA GLY A 194 1.70 5.91 -11.70
C GLY A 194 0.47 5.80 -12.60
N GLU A 195 -0.51 4.99 -12.17
CA GLU A 195 -1.80 4.89 -12.85
C GLU A 195 -2.44 6.27 -13.05
N GLY A 196 -2.95 6.52 -14.25
CA GLY A 196 -3.53 7.82 -14.62
C GLY A 196 -2.52 8.94 -14.75
N GLY A 197 -1.21 8.62 -14.85
CA GLY A 197 -0.14 9.58 -15.10
C GLY A 197 0.21 10.50 -13.94
N GLY A 198 -0.33 10.26 -12.74
CA GLY A 198 -0.05 11.04 -11.54
C GLY A 198 1.41 10.94 -11.11
N THR A 199 2.02 12.04 -10.71
CA THR A 199 3.38 12.10 -10.15
C THR A 199 3.33 12.17 -8.61
N PRO A 200 4.45 11.91 -7.90
CA PRO A 200 4.55 12.13 -6.45
C PRO A 200 4.04 13.50 -5.99
N LEU A 201 4.24 14.55 -6.78
CA LEU A 201 3.75 15.89 -6.44
C LEU A 201 2.22 16.02 -6.56
N HIS A 202 1.57 15.26 -7.46
CA HIS A 202 0.10 15.17 -7.50
C HIS A 202 -0.46 14.50 -6.24
N GLU A 203 0.18 13.42 -5.77
CA GLU A 203 -0.21 12.73 -4.53
C GLU A 203 -0.05 13.65 -3.31
N ALA A 204 1.11 14.29 -3.17
CA ALA A 204 1.36 15.23 -2.09
C ALA A 204 0.36 16.40 -2.12
N ALA A 205 0.01 16.89 -3.33
CA ALA A 205 -0.94 17.97 -3.51
C ALA A 205 -2.38 17.57 -3.12
N GLY A 206 -2.82 16.39 -3.51
CA GLY A 206 -4.14 15.85 -3.15
C GLY A 206 -4.29 15.59 -1.66
N ASN A 207 -3.22 15.19 -0.99
CA ASN A 207 -3.19 14.90 0.44
C ASN A 207 -2.85 16.12 1.31
N GLY A 208 -2.55 17.29 0.72
CA GLY A 208 -2.20 18.48 1.47
C GLY A 208 -0.84 18.41 2.20
N GLN A 209 0.07 17.56 1.75
CA GLN A 209 1.36 17.25 2.39
C GLN A 209 2.42 18.30 2.01
N ILE A 210 2.31 19.53 2.52
CA ILE A 210 3.12 20.70 2.10
C ILE A 210 4.62 20.42 2.28
N GLU A 211 5.05 19.84 3.41
CA GLU A 211 6.46 19.58 3.67
C GLU A 211 7.05 18.55 2.68
N LEU A 212 6.27 17.53 2.32
CA LEU A 212 6.70 16.57 1.30
C LEU A 212 6.69 17.18 -0.09
N ALA A 213 5.70 18.02 -0.42
CA ALA A 213 5.68 18.75 -1.68
C ALA A 213 6.91 19.68 -1.83
N LYS A 214 7.30 20.38 -0.75
CA LYS A 214 8.53 21.16 -0.70
C LYS A 214 9.75 20.28 -0.98
N LEU A 215 9.89 19.18 -0.28
CA LEU A 215 11.01 18.26 -0.45
C LEU A 215 11.08 17.68 -1.86
N LEU A 216 9.94 17.31 -2.45
CA LEU A 216 9.85 16.86 -3.84
C LEU A 216 10.35 17.93 -4.82
N LEU A 217 9.90 19.19 -4.64
CA LEU A 217 10.32 20.30 -5.48
C LEU A 217 11.82 20.61 -5.33
N ASP A 218 12.35 20.57 -4.11
CA ASP A 218 13.78 20.76 -3.83
C ASP A 218 14.65 19.67 -4.49
N HIS A 219 14.05 18.48 -4.77
CA HIS A 219 14.70 17.38 -5.50
C HIS A 219 14.30 17.30 -6.98
N GLY A 220 13.75 18.39 -7.55
CA GLY A 220 13.51 18.51 -8.98
C GLY A 220 12.19 17.93 -9.47
N ALA A 221 11.18 17.80 -8.60
CA ALA A 221 9.83 17.47 -9.05
C ALA A 221 9.30 18.58 -9.99
N ASN A 222 8.66 18.15 -11.08
CA ASN A 222 8.04 19.10 -12.02
C ASN A 222 6.77 19.71 -11.40
N LEU A 223 6.84 20.98 -11.04
CA LEU A 223 5.76 21.76 -10.43
C LEU A 223 4.47 21.72 -11.27
N ASN A 224 4.60 21.68 -12.60
CA ASN A 224 3.52 21.77 -13.56
C ASN A 224 3.32 20.48 -14.35
N ALA A 225 3.74 19.34 -13.78
CA ALA A 225 3.47 18.04 -14.38
C ALA A 225 1.97 17.86 -14.63
N ARG A 226 1.61 17.22 -15.75
CA ARG A 226 0.22 16.94 -16.07
C ARG A 226 -0.03 15.42 -15.98
N ASP A 227 -1.11 15.06 -15.31
CA ASP A 227 -1.63 13.69 -15.33
C ASP A 227 -2.27 13.36 -16.70
N ASP A 228 -2.79 12.16 -16.89
CA ASP A 228 -3.40 11.75 -18.16
C ASP A 228 -4.73 12.47 -18.46
N ASN A 229 -5.30 13.17 -17.48
CA ASN A 229 -6.46 14.05 -17.65
C ASN A 229 -6.04 15.52 -17.84
N GLY A 230 -4.74 15.80 -17.98
CA GLY A 230 -4.18 17.13 -18.12
C GLY A 230 -4.16 17.98 -16.84
N LYS A 231 -4.49 17.39 -15.68
CA LYS A 231 -4.50 18.11 -14.41
C LYS A 231 -3.08 18.30 -13.87
N THR A 232 -2.83 19.46 -13.29
CA THR A 232 -1.59 19.77 -12.59
C THR A 232 -1.72 19.52 -11.08
N PRO A 233 -0.63 19.43 -10.30
CA PRO A 233 -0.69 19.36 -8.84
C PRO A 233 -1.53 20.47 -8.21
N LEU A 234 -1.44 21.71 -8.73
CA LEU A 234 -2.30 22.80 -8.26
C LEU A 234 -3.78 22.52 -8.51
N ARG A 235 -4.13 21.97 -9.69
CA ARG A 235 -5.52 21.62 -9.99
C ARG A 235 -6.04 20.54 -9.06
N ILE A 236 -5.22 19.53 -8.75
CA ILE A 236 -5.54 18.49 -7.79
C ILE A 236 -5.76 19.09 -6.39
N ALA A 237 -4.84 19.95 -5.89
CA ALA A 237 -5.01 20.59 -4.59
C ALA A 237 -6.33 21.35 -4.47
N LEU A 238 -6.74 22.06 -5.53
CA LEU A 238 -8.01 22.80 -5.57
C LEU A 238 -9.23 21.87 -5.56
N GLU A 239 -9.21 20.80 -6.33
CA GLU A 239 -10.29 19.80 -6.38
C GLU A 239 -10.49 19.10 -5.05
N TYR A 240 -9.40 18.84 -4.32
CA TYR A 240 -9.42 18.21 -2.98
C TYR A 240 -9.56 19.22 -1.85
N LYS A 241 -9.80 20.51 -2.17
CA LYS A 241 -9.98 21.59 -1.19
C LYS A 241 -8.78 21.77 -0.24
N GLN A 242 -7.58 21.44 -0.70
CA GLN A 242 -6.33 21.64 0.04
C GLN A 242 -5.88 23.10 -0.09
N THR A 243 -6.53 24.00 0.65
CA THR A 243 -6.39 25.44 0.51
C THR A 243 -4.95 25.92 0.72
N GLU A 244 -4.30 25.45 1.79
CA GLU A 244 -2.92 25.84 2.10
C GLU A 244 -1.93 25.28 1.06
N MET A 245 -2.14 24.07 0.58
CA MET A 245 -1.36 23.49 -0.49
C MET A 245 -1.53 24.27 -1.80
N ALA A 246 -2.77 24.63 -2.15
CA ALA A 246 -3.02 25.41 -3.35
C ALA A 246 -2.35 26.80 -3.28
N LYS A 247 -2.36 27.44 -2.11
CA LYS A 247 -1.60 28.68 -1.86
C LYS A 247 -0.10 28.46 -2.03
N PHE A 248 0.45 27.43 -1.36
CA PHE A 248 1.86 27.07 -1.43
C PHE A 248 2.34 26.86 -2.89
N LEU A 249 1.55 26.17 -3.72
CA LEU A 249 1.88 25.90 -5.12
C LEU A 249 1.78 27.18 -5.97
N ARG A 250 0.76 28.06 -5.75
CA ARG A 250 0.63 29.36 -6.45
C ARG A 250 1.81 30.29 -6.15
N ASP A 251 2.25 30.34 -4.89
CA ASP A 251 3.39 31.18 -4.48
C ASP A 251 4.69 30.76 -5.21
N ARG A 252 4.74 29.53 -5.73
CA ARG A 252 5.81 28.99 -6.58
C ARG A 252 5.54 29.09 -8.09
N LYS A 253 4.52 29.87 -8.48
CA LYS A 253 4.11 30.10 -9.90
C LYS A 253 3.59 28.81 -10.59
N ALA A 254 2.96 27.91 -9.84
CA ALA A 254 2.25 26.78 -10.43
C ALA A 254 1.10 27.25 -11.32
N ILE A 255 0.92 26.59 -12.45
CA ILE A 255 -0.20 26.80 -13.38
C ILE A 255 -1.33 25.80 -13.13
N GLN A 256 -2.56 26.20 -13.48
CA GLN A 256 -3.73 25.30 -13.41
C GLN A 256 -3.78 24.34 -14.59
#